data_ba2493408a58abb65729eb1468a9b046
#
_entry.id   ba2493408a58abb65729eb1468a9b046
#
_cell.length_a   1.000
_cell.length_b   1.000
_cell.length_c   1.000
_cell.angle_alpha   90.00
_cell.angle_beta   90.00
_cell.angle_gamma   90.00
#
_symmetry.space_group_name_H-M   'P 1'
#
loop_
_entity.id
_entity.type
_entity.pdbx_description
1 polymer ?
#
loop_
_entity_poly.entity_id
_entity_poly.type
_entity_poly.pdbx_seq_one_letter_code
_entity_poly.pdbx_strand_id
1 'polypeptide(L)'
;MSEWTRTTLDQLVKLRRGHDLPTTSRNPGNVPVVGAAGPSGFHDTAIVKAPGVVVGRAGASMGHATYCGEDFWPLNTSLYVTDFLGNDPRFVYHLLGEIDFSGYNSGAAQPMLNRNYITKIPISLPDPDEQRSIAAVLGALDDKIAVNERIAATYEQLLQCRFAELGLGDEPDGESEMPITDLIAFGPKLGKPAAAEPVYVDMAALQTSRAGIPSWTRREPKSGPRFMNGDTLMARITPCLENGKTGYVNFMEDGEIGVGSTEFIVLRSLPGVPSELSYFLARDPRFREHAIRNMVGSSGRQRVSAADASNYSVRSPDTEQLAAFGKEASAAFAHMKSLESESRTLATLRDTLLPQLMSGRIRVKDAEKIVEDHV
;
A
#
# COMPACT_ATOMS: atom_id res chain seq x y z
N MET A 1 -14.04 -9.57 35.24
CA MET A 1 -13.21 -10.20 34.18
C MET A 1 -13.93 -11.47 33.82
N SER A 2 -14.34 -11.62 32.56
CA SER A 2 -14.84 -12.90 32.08
C SER A 2 -13.70 -13.92 32.18
N GLU A 3 -14.04 -15.15 32.51
CA GLU A 3 -13.06 -16.21 32.62
C GLU A 3 -12.72 -16.73 31.22
N TRP A 4 -11.47 -16.49 30.74
CA TRP A 4 -11.01 -16.97 29.45
C TRP A 4 -10.86 -18.49 29.47
N THR A 5 -11.61 -19.17 28.61
CA THR A 5 -11.65 -20.63 28.53
C THR A 5 -10.50 -21.13 27.64
N ARG A 6 -9.66 -22.02 28.17
CA ARG A 6 -8.63 -22.72 27.36
C ARG A 6 -9.28 -23.73 26.45
N THR A 7 -8.91 -23.68 25.17
CA THR A 7 -9.47 -24.54 24.13
C THR A 7 -8.45 -24.73 23.00
N THR A 8 -8.90 -25.16 21.82
CA THR A 8 -8.06 -25.38 20.63
C THR A 8 -8.66 -24.70 19.40
N LEU A 9 -7.85 -24.46 18.38
CA LEU A 9 -8.23 -23.73 17.18
C LEU A 9 -9.43 -24.35 16.46
N ASP A 10 -9.62 -25.67 16.51
CA ASP A 10 -10.79 -26.35 15.94
C ASP A 10 -12.11 -26.10 16.67
N GLN A 11 -12.06 -25.50 17.86
CA GLN A 11 -13.23 -25.00 18.57
C GLN A 11 -13.51 -23.51 18.30
N LEU A 12 -12.53 -22.80 17.71
CA LEU A 12 -12.71 -21.41 17.25
C LEU A 12 -13.38 -21.39 15.86
N VAL A 13 -12.83 -22.15 14.92
CA VAL A 13 -13.26 -22.11 13.51
C VAL A 13 -13.10 -23.45 12.80
N LYS A 14 -13.84 -23.63 11.70
CA LYS A 14 -13.55 -24.67 10.71
C LYS A 14 -12.84 -24.06 9.52
N LEU A 15 -11.69 -24.62 9.17
CA LEU A 15 -10.85 -24.15 8.08
C LEU A 15 -10.93 -25.09 6.86
N ARG A 16 -10.95 -24.51 5.67
CA ARG A 16 -10.87 -25.22 4.40
C ARG A 16 -9.84 -24.57 3.48
N ARG A 17 -9.20 -25.38 2.64
CA ARG A 17 -8.34 -24.89 1.56
C ARG A 17 -9.20 -24.14 0.53
N GLY A 18 -8.71 -23.00 0.05
CA GLY A 18 -9.31 -22.26 -1.04
C GLY A 18 -9.25 -22.98 -2.39
N HIS A 19 -9.74 -22.34 -3.42
CA HIS A 19 -10.04 -22.91 -4.72
C HIS A 19 -9.06 -22.41 -5.78
N ASP A 20 -8.81 -23.23 -6.79
CA ASP A 20 -7.98 -22.81 -7.92
C ASP A 20 -8.73 -21.79 -8.79
N LEU A 21 -8.07 -20.69 -9.11
CA LEU A 21 -8.55 -19.68 -10.06
C LEU A 21 -7.33 -19.00 -10.72
N PRO A 22 -6.77 -19.57 -11.79
CA PRO A 22 -5.70 -18.96 -12.56
C PRO A 22 -6.10 -17.57 -13.07
N THR A 23 -5.14 -16.66 -13.20
CA THR A 23 -5.40 -15.30 -13.69
C THR A 23 -6.08 -15.29 -15.07
N THR A 24 -5.70 -16.24 -15.94
CA THR A 24 -6.29 -16.41 -17.27
C THR A 24 -7.74 -16.88 -17.28
N SER A 25 -8.26 -17.38 -16.15
CA SER A 25 -9.64 -17.84 -15.98
C SER A 25 -10.51 -16.83 -15.22
N ARG A 26 -9.97 -15.66 -14.90
CA ARG A 26 -10.72 -14.62 -14.21
C ARG A 26 -11.49 -13.77 -15.22
N ASN A 27 -12.80 -13.71 -15.04
CA ASN A 27 -13.64 -12.78 -15.79
C ASN A 27 -13.60 -11.39 -15.14
N PRO A 28 -13.78 -10.30 -15.90
CA PRO A 28 -13.93 -8.96 -15.34
C PRO A 28 -15.11 -8.89 -14.35
N GLY A 29 -14.86 -8.33 -13.17
CA GLY A 29 -15.85 -8.19 -12.11
C GLY A 29 -15.29 -7.48 -10.89
N ASN A 30 -16.09 -7.34 -9.84
CA ASN A 30 -15.75 -6.61 -8.61
C ASN A 30 -15.57 -7.50 -7.38
N VAL A 31 -15.69 -8.82 -7.53
CA VAL A 31 -15.54 -9.77 -6.42
C VAL A 31 -14.05 -9.94 -6.12
N PRO A 32 -13.57 -9.62 -4.90
CA PRO A 32 -12.17 -9.77 -4.56
C PRO A 32 -11.73 -11.24 -4.57
N VAL A 33 -10.59 -11.49 -5.20
CA VAL A 33 -9.90 -12.78 -5.18
C VAL A 33 -8.79 -12.71 -4.13
N VAL A 34 -8.90 -13.53 -3.07
CA VAL A 34 -8.03 -13.43 -1.89
C VAL A 34 -7.07 -14.61 -1.81
N GLY A 35 -5.77 -14.31 -1.90
CA GLY A 35 -4.68 -15.28 -1.79
C GLY A 35 -3.99 -15.28 -0.42
N ALA A 36 -2.78 -15.86 -0.36
CA ALA A 36 -2.01 -15.96 0.87
C ALA A 36 -1.59 -14.59 1.45
N ALA A 37 -1.36 -13.59 0.58
CA ALA A 37 -0.93 -12.25 0.97
C ALA A 37 -2.09 -11.23 1.00
N GLY A 38 -3.34 -11.69 0.96
CA GLY A 38 -4.52 -10.83 0.85
C GLY A 38 -5.06 -10.74 -0.58
N PRO A 39 -5.75 -9.64 -0.95
CA PRO A 39 -6.36 -9.47 -2.27
C PRO A 39 -5.32 -9.55 -3.40
N SER A 40 -5.65 -10.27 -4.48
CA SER A 40 -4.78 -10.53 -5.63
C SER A 40 -5.47 -10.27 -6.97
N GLY A 41 -6.49 -9.44 -7.00
CA GLY A 41 -7.29 -9.06 -8.16
C GLY A 41 -8.77 -9.34 -7.95
N PHE A 42 -9.53 -9.33 -9.05
CA PHE A 42 -10.98 -9.43 -9.03
C PHE A 42 -11.48 -10.52 -9.97
N HIS A 43 -12.74 -10.93 -9.76
CA HIS A 43 -13.49 -11.88 -10.55
C HIS A 43 -14.98 -11.47 -10.57
N ASP A 44 -15.78 -12.11 -11.40
CA ASP A 44 -17.22 -11.84 -11.48
C ASP A 44 -18.07 -12.65 -10.48
N THR A 45 -17.52 -13.71 -9.91
CA THR A 45 -18.24 -14.68 -9.09
C THR A 45 -17.61 -14.86 -7.72
N ALA A 46 -18.42 -14.74 -6.66
CA ALA A 46 -18.06 -15.11 -5.30
C ALA A 46 -18.48 -16.55 -4.97
N ILE A 47 -17.66 -17.24 -4.17
CA ILE A 47 -18.01 -18.57 -3.65
C ILE A 47 -18.13 -18.61 -2.13
N VAL A 48 -17.72 -17.54 -1.45
CA VAL A 48 -17.85 -17.39 0.01
C VAL A 48 -18.55 -16.07 0.30
N LYS A 49 -19.57 -16.14 1.19
CA LYS A 49 -20.29 -14.97 1.68
C LYS A 49 -19.53 -14.26 2.79
N ALA A 50 -19.61 -12.94 2.80
CA ALA A 50 -19.13 -12.12 3.89
C ALA A 50 -20.01 -12.23 5.15
N PRO A 51 -19.45 -11.92 6.36
CA PRO A 51 -18.04 -11.68 6.61
C PRO A 51 -17.21 -12.97 6.58
N GLY A 52 -15.96 -12.87 6.13
CA GLY A 52 -15.05 -14.00 6.05
C GLY A 52 -13.65 -13.72 6.57
N VAL A 53 -12.91 -14.77 6.90
CA VAL A 53 -11.49 -14.70 7.27
C VAL A 53 -10.69 -15.69 6.46
N VAL A 54 -9.59 -15.21 5.90
CA VAL A 54 -8.64 -15.98 5.08
C VAL A 54 -7.28 -15.96 5.77
N VAL A 55 -6.59 -17.11 5.81
CA VAL A 55 -5.22 -17.24 6.35
C VAL A 55 -4.29 -17.72 5.24
N GLY A 56 -3.19 -17.06 5.04
CA GLY A 56 -2.16 -17.45 4.09
C GLY A 56 -1.65 -18.85 4.39
N ARG A 57 -1.73 -19.74 3.39
CA ARG A 57 -1.32 -21.15 3.53
C ARG A 57 0.10 -21.39 3.03
N ALA A 58 0.56 -20.67 2.02
CA ALA A 58 1.79 -20.95 1.29
C ALA A 58 2.66 -19.71 1.09
N GLY A 59 3.99 -19.90 1.05
CA GLY A 59 4.97 -18.87 0.77
C GLY A 59 5.29 -17.96 1.96
N ALA A 60 5.87 -16.81 1.64
CA ALA A 60 6.30 -15.81 2.64
C ALA A 60 5.15 -15.26 3.50
N SER A 61 3.92 -15.34 2.99
CA SER A 61 2.71 -14.86 3.70
C SER A 61 2.00 -15.99 4.47
N MET A 62 2.70 -17.10 4.75
CA MET A 62 2.15 -18.16 5.57
C MET A 62 1.75 -17.64 6.96
N GLY A 63 0.48 -17.86 7.35
CA GLY A 63 -0.07 -17.38 8.61
C GLY A 63 -0.68 -15.98 8.55
N HIS A 64 -0.48 -15.20 7.48
CA HIS A 64 -1.08 -13.89 7.35
C HIS A 64 -2.61 -13.98 7.29
N ALA A 65 -3.29 -13.31 8.22
CA ALA A 65 -4.75 -13.26 8.26
C ALA A 65 -5.28 -12.06 7.43
N THR A 66 -6.38 -12.28 6.74
CA THR A 66 -7.09 -11.24 5.97
C THR A 66 -8.59 -11.29 6.31
N TYR A 67 -9.17 -10.17 6.71
CA TYR A 67 -10.61 -10.02 6.89
C TYR A 67 -11.27 -9.66 5.56
N CYS A 68 -12.39 -10.33 5.24
CA CYS A 68 -13.16 -10.09 4.03
C CYS A 68 -14.54 -9.56 4.43
N GLY A 69 -14.76 -8.25 4.24
CA GLY A 69 -16.04 -7.58 4.52
C GLY A 69 -17.06 -7.68 3.40
N GLU A 70 -16.67 -8.20 2.24
CA GLU A 70 -17.48 -8.40 1.04
C GLU A 70 -17.41 -9.87 0.61
N ASP A 71 -18.36 -10.32 -0.19
CA ASP A 71 -18.34 -11.66 -0.80
C ASP A 71 -17.06 -11.86 -1.63
N PHE A 72 -16.42 -13.02 -1.54
CA PHE A 72 -15.07 -13.19 -2.09
C PHE A 72 -14.81 -14.58 -2.66
N TRP A 73 -13.68 -14.71 -3.38
CA TRP A 73 -13.12 -15.97 -3.83
C TRP A 73 -11.78 -16.24 -3.12
N PRO A 74 -11.69 -17.24 -2.21
CA PRO A 74 -10.42 -17.65 -1.59
C PRO A 74 -9.60 -18.53 -2.53
N LEU A 75 -8.33 -18.15 -2.80
CA LEU A 75 -7.42 -18.95 -3.64
C LEU A 75 -6.86 -20.16 -2.91
N ASN A 76 -6.43 -21.15 -3.67
CA ASN A 76 -5.78 -22.40 -3.19
C ASN A 76 -4.50 -22.16 -2.37
N THR A 77 -3.89 -20.97 -2.47
CA THR A 77 -2.73 -20.55 -1.67
C THR A 77 -3.11 -20.14 -0.24
N SER A 78 -4.38 -20.16 0.10
CA SER A 78 -4.91 -19.82 1.41
C SER A 78 -5.79 -20.90 2.04
N LEU A 79 -6.03 -20.76 3.34
CA LEU A 79 -7.11 -21.40 4.08
C LEU A 79 -8.18 -20.33 4.34
N TYR A 80 -9.45 -20.71 4.34
CA TYR A 80 -10.54 -19.79 4.70
C TYR A 80 -11.47 -20.42 5.74
N VAL A 81 -12.10 -19.57 6.54
CA VAL A 81 -13.07 -20.00 7.54
C VAL A 81 -14.38 -20.36 6.85
N THR A 82 -14.86 -21.58 7.10
CA THR A 82 -16.17 -22.07 6.60
C THR A 82 -17.25 -22.03 7.67
N ASP A 83 -16.85 -22.00 8.94
CA ASP A 83 -17.77 -21.94 10.09
C ASP A 83 -17.02 -21.27 11.27
N PHE A 84 -17.61 -20.25 11.83
CA PHE A 84 -17.09 -19.52 12.98
C PHE A 84 -17.49 -20.14 14.33
N LEU A 85 -18.33 -21.19 14.34
CA LEU A 85 -18.77 -21.90 15.55
C LEU A 85 -19.38 -20.98 16.63
N GLY A 86 -20.02 -19.87 16.21
CA GLY A 86 -20.60 -18.88 17.10
C GLY A 86 -19.64 -17.79 17.58
N ASN A 87 -18.37 -17.83 17.20
CA ASN A 87 -17.39 -16.79 17.49
C ASN A 87 -17.53 -15.58 16.54
N ASP A 88 -17.18 -14.40 17.03
CA ASP A 88 -17.23 -13.17 16.23
C ASP A 88 -16.18 -13.18 15.11
N PRO A 89 -16.54 -12.93 13.83
CA PRO A 89 -15.62 -13.00 12.71
C PRO A 89 -14.43 -12.02 12.78
N ARG A 90 -14.62 -10.79 13.30
CA ARG A 90 -13.52 -9.83 13.47
C ARG A 90 -12.60 -10.22 14.61
N PHE A 91 -13.16 -10.70 15.73
CA PHE A 91 -12.35 -11.27 16.80
C PHE A 91 -11.50 -12.44 16.29
N VAL A 92 -12.11 -13.36 15.52
CA VAL A 92 -11.40 -14.49 14.89
C VAL A 92 -10.27 -14.00 13.99
N TYR A 93 -10.51 -12.98 13.17
CA TYR A 93 -9.48 -12.36 12.31
C TYR A 93 -8.28 -11.89 13.12
N HIS A 94 -8.51 -11.11 14.18
CA HIS A 94 -7.45 -10.59 15.03
C HIS A 94 -6.72 -11.71 15.79
N LEU A 95 -7.44 -12.68 16.33
CA LEU A 95 -6.83 -13.80 17.04
C LEU A 95 -5.95 -14.66 16.11
N LEU A 96 -6.41 -14.93 14.89
CA LEU A 96 -5.62 -15.66 13.91
C LEU A 96 -4.36 -14.90 13.47
N GLY A 97 -4.40 -13.56 13.46
CA GLY A 97 -3.24 -12.71 13.20
C GLY A 97 -2.16 -12.76 14.31
N GLU A 98 -2.55 -13.03 15.55
CA GLU A 98 -1.65 -13.15 16.70
C GLU A 98 -1.01 -14.54 16.86
N ILE A 99 -1.51 -15.56 16.15
CA ILE A 99 -0.94 -16.92 16.25
C ILE A 99 0.36 -16.99 15.44
N ASP A 100 1.45 -17.35 16.11
CA ASP A 100 2.68 -17.74 15.42
C ASP A 100 2.54 -19.12 14.79
N PHE A 101 2.34 -19.13 13.47
CA PHE A 101 2.26 -20.36 12.69
C PHE A 101 3.62 -20.93 12.25
N SER A 102 4.75 -20.29 12.56
CA SER A 102 6.08 -20.68 12.05
C SER A 102 6.45 -22.11 12.43
N GLY A 103 6.10 -22.52 13.67
CA GLY A 103 6.31 -23.88 14.18
C GLY A 103 5.46 -24.97 13.49
N TYR A 104 4.47 -24.61 12.70
CA TYR A 104 3.54 -25.52 12.01
C TYR A 104 3.81 -25.63 10.51
N ASN A 105 4.98 -25.18 10.08
CA ASN A 105 5.40 -25.33 8.70
C ASN A 105 5.59 -26.81 8.31
N SER A 106 4.83 -27.27 7.32
CA SER A 106 4.90 -28.63 6.78
C SER A 106 5.60 -28.74 5.43
N GLY A 107 6.07 -27.61 4.86
CA GLY A 107 6.75 -27.56 3.57
C GLY A 107 8.27 -27.62 3.70
N ALA A 108 8.93 -28.45 2.89
CA ALA A 108 10.39 -28.58 2.90
C ALA A 108 11.09 -27.46 2.11
N ALA A 109 10.59 -27.12 0.91
CA ALA A 109 11.19 -26.11 0.03
C ALA A 109 10.49 -24.74 0.10
N GLN A 110 9.21 -24.74 0.42
CA GLN A 110 8.40 -23.54 0.55
C GLN A 110 7.54 -23.66 1.82
N PRO A 111 7.49 -22.60 2.67
CA PRO A 111 6.61 -22.61 3.83
C PRO A 111 5.17 -22.96 3.45
N MET A 112 4.54 -23.87 4.21
CA MET A 112 3.18 -24.32 3.94
C MET A 112 2.46 -24.74 5.22
N LEU A 113 1.27 -24.20 5.48
CA LEU A 113 0.37 -24.62 6.54
C LEU A 113 -0.47 -25.82 6.10
N ASN A 114 -0.49 -26.85 6.93
CA ASN A 114 -1.46 -27.93 6.82
C ASN A 114 -2.54 -27.73 7.89
N ARG A 115 -3.81 -27.56 7.44
CA ARG A 115 -4.96 -27.34 8.35
C ARG A 115 -5.06 -28.40 9.45
N ASN A 116 -4.68 -29.65 9.16
CA ASN A 116 -4.79 -30.75 10.12
C ASN A 116 -3.79 -30.61 11.29
N TYR A 117 -2.66 -29.93 11.07
CA TYR A 117 -1.63 -29.73 12.10
C TYR A 117 -1.95 -28.57 13.02
N ILE A 118 -2.67 -27.56 12.50
CA ILE A 118 -3.01 -26.35 13.27
C ILE A 118 -4.29 -26.48 14.10
N THR A 119 -5.12 -27.49 13.86
CA THR A 119 -6.40 -27.69 14.59
C THR A 119 -6.23 -27.80 16.10
N LYS A 120 -5.08 -28.28 16.58
CA LYS A 120 -4.79 -28.50 18.01
C LYS A 120 -3.98 -27.39 18.65
N ILE A 121 -3.76 -26.27 17.97
CA ILE A 121 -3.11 -25.10 18.57
C ILE A 121 -3.94 -24.68 19.78
N PRO A 122 -3.31 -24.59 20.99
CA PRO A 122 -4.00 -24.14 22.18
C PRO A 122 -4.27 -22.64 22.08
N ILE A 123 -5.49 -22.25 22.39
CA ILE A 123 -5.92 -20.84 22.44
C ILE A 123 -6.74 -20.60 23.70
N SER A 124 -6.94 -19.35 24.05
CA SER A 124 -7.86 -18.93 25.09
C SER A 124 -8.94 -18.06 24.50
N LEU A 125 -10.19 -18.31 24.85
CA LEU A 125 -11.35 -17.57 24.32
C LEU A 125 -12.11 -16.91 25.47
N PRO A 126 -12.44 -15.61 25.36
CA PRO A 126 -13.43 -14.97 26.22
C PRO A 126 -14.85 -15.38 25.78
N ASP A 127 -15.84 -15.00 26.56
CA ASP A 127 -17.24 -15.19 26.17
C ASP A 127 -17.60 -14.37 24.90
N PRO A 128 -18.70 -14.72 24.21
CA PRO A 128 -19.07 -14.05 22.95
C PRO A 128 -19.36 -12.55 23.09
N ASP A 129 -19.77 -12.04 24.24
CA ASP A 129 -20.01 -10.61 24.44
C ASP A 129 -18.69 -9.85 24.53
N GLU A 130 -17.71 -10.38 25.23
CA GLU A 130 -16.36 -9.83 25.30
C GLU A 130 -15.65 -9.92 23.93
N GLN A 131 -15.84 -11.03 23.17
CA GLN A 131 -15.33 -11.11 21.78
C GLN A 131 -15.86 -9.97 20.92
N ARG A 132 -17.19 -9.71 20.97
CA ARG A 132 -17.79 -8.60 20.21
C ARG A 132 -17.27 -7.25 20.64
N SER A 133 -17.05 -7.05 21.95
CA SER A 133 -16.52 -5.79 22.46
C SER A 133 -15.06 -5.55 22.03
N ILE A 134 -14.21 -6.57 22.08
CA ILE A 134 -12.83 -6.50 21.56
C ILE A 134 -12.84 -6.23 20.05
N ALA A 135 -13.67 -6.97 19.30
CA ALA A 135 -13.82 -6.83 17.86
C ALA A 135 -14.30 -5.41 17.46
N ALA A 136 -15.17 -4.79 18.26
CA ALA A 136 -15.66 -3.45 18.02
C ALA A 136 -14.54 -2.40 18.13
N VAL A 137 -13.71 -2.46 19.17
CA VAL A 137 -12.59 -1.51 19.37
C VAL A 137 -11.54 -1.66 18.26
N LEU A 138 -11.03 -2.88 18.04
CA LEU A 138 -10.00 -3.13 17.03
C LEU A 138 -10.54 -2.90 15.61
N GLY A 139 -11.79 -3.31 15.37
CA GLY A 139 -12.46 -3.12 14.09
C GLY A 139 -12.70 -1.66 13.74
N ALA A 140 -13.01 -0.80 14.72
CA ALA A 140 -13.16 0.65 14.49
C ALA A 140 -11.83 1.28 14.01
N LEU A 141 -10.70 0.84 14.57
CA LEU A 141 -9.36 1.29 14.13
C LEU A 141 -9.07 0.83 12.69
N ASP A 142 -9.34 -0.44 12.37
CA ASP A 142 -9.15 -0.96 11.02
C ASP A 142 -10.08 -0.28 10.00
N ASP A 143 -11.34 -0.06 10.34
CA ASP A 143 -12.32 0.60 9.47
C ASP A 143 -11.92 2.05 9.18
N LYS A 144 -11.42 2.78 10.20
CA LYS A 144 -10.95 4.15 10.01
C LYS A 144 -9.71 4.21 9.11
N ILE A 145 -8.75 3.30 9.29
CA ILE A 145 -7.59 3.15 8.39
C ILE A 145 -8.07 2.88 6.95
N ALA A 146 -8.99 1.95 6.76
CA ALA A 146 -9.52 1.61 5.44
C ALA A 146 -10.27 2.79 4.78
N VAL A 147 -11.01 3.59 5.56
CA VAL A 147 -11.67 4.81 5.08
C VAL A 147 -10.63 5.85 4.63
N ASN A 148 -9.59 6.10 5.43
CA ASN A 148 -8.52 7.03 5.09
C ASN A 148 -7.82 6.62 3.78
N GLU A 149 -7.54 5.33 3.63
CA GLU A 149 -6.95 4.79 2.40
C GLU A 149 -7.84 4.96 1.19
N ARG A 150 -9.15 4.77 1.35
CA ARG A 150 -10.13 4.95 0.27
C ARG A 150 -10.25 6.41 -0.14
N ILE A 151 -10.25 7.34 0.83
CA ILE A 151 -10.26 8.78 0.55
C ILE A 151 -9.00 9.16 -0.24
N ALA A 152 -7.81 8.73 0.19
CA ALA A 152 -6.56 9.01 -0.50
C ALA A 152 -6.57 8.47 -1.94
N ALA A 153 -7.03 7.24 -2.16
CA ALA A 153 -7.15 6.65 -3.50
C ALA A 153 -8.13 7.44 -4.39
N THR A 154 -9.24 7.94 -3.82
CA THR A 154 -10.22 8.75 -4.54
C THR A 154 -9.63 10.10 -4.97
N TYR A 155 -8.84 10.75 -4.10
CA TYR A 155 -8.11 11.97 -4.47
C TYR A 155 -7.13 11.73 -5.62
N GLU A 156 -6.36 10.65 -5.57
CA GLU A 156 -5.42 10.35 -6.66
C GLU A 156 -6.15 10.11 -7.99
N GLN A 157 -7.28 9.40 -7.98
CA GLN A 157 -8.09 9.19 -9.18
C GLN A 157 -8.66 10.50 -9.72
N LEU A 158 -9.22 11.35 -8.85
CA LEU A 158 -9.75 12.65 -9.24
C LEU A 158 -8.64 13.52 -9.87
N LEU A 159 -7.49 13.62 -9.22
CA LEU A 159 -6.38 14.42 -9.72
C LEU A 159 -5.78 13.85 -11.00
N GLN A 160 -5.81 12.53 -11.21
CA GLN A 160 -5.43 11.93 -12.48
C GLN A 160 -6.38 12.35 -13.61
N CYS A 161 -7.68 12.44 -13.35
CA CYS A 161 -8.65 12.99 -14.32
C CYS A 161 -8.37 14.48 -14.60
N ARG A 162 -8.10 15.28 -13.54
CA ARG A 162 -7.75 16.70 -13.69
C ARG A 162 -6.44 16.90 -14.45
N PHE A 163 -5.45 16.05 -14.24
CA PHE A 163 -4.21 16.06 -15.01
C PHE A 163 -4.47 15.76 -16.50
N ALA A 164 -5.33 14.80 -16.81
CA ALA A 164 -5.71 14.50 -18.18
C ALA A 164 -6.41 15.68 -18.86
N GLU A 165 -7.23 16.46 -18.14
CA GLU A 165 -7.88 17.68 -18.65
C GLU A 165 -6.87 18.77 -19.03
N LEU A 166 -5.65 18.77 -18.49
CA LEU A 166 -4.57 19.69 -18.91
C LEU A 166 -4.05 19.39 -20.33
N GLY A 167 -4.36 18.22 -20.88
CA GLY A 167 -3.91 17.79 -22.21
C GLY A 167 -2.43 17.43 -22.30
N LEU A 168 -1.71 17.38 -21.18
CA LEU A 168 -0.26 17.05 -21.15
C LEU A 168 0.01 15.60 -21.62
N GLY A 169 -0.96 14.70 -21.44
CA GLY A 169 -0.91 13.33 -21.92
C GLY A 169 -1.36 13.16 -23.39
N ASP A 170 -1.85 14.20 -24.05
CA ASP A 170 -2.31 14.14 -25.45
C ASP A 170 -1.13 14.20 -26.44
N GLU A 171 -1.37 13.78 -27.69
CA GLU A 171 -0.38 13.99 -28.73
C GLU A 171 -0.26 15.48 -29.05
N PRO A 172 1.00 16.03 -29.04
CA PRO A 172 1.20 17.40 -29.44
C PRO A 172 0.77 17.60 -30.90
N ASP A 173 0.10 18.70 -31.19
CA ASP A 173 -0.39 19.06 -32.54
C ASP A 173 0.59 19.93 -33.36
N GLY A 174 1.80 20.07 -32.87
CA GLY A 174 2.88 20.83 -33.49
C GLY A 174 2.83 22.35 -33.26
N GLU A 175 1.65 22.95 -33.12
CA GLU A 175 1.52 24.39 -32.80
C GLU A 175 1.58 24.67 -31.29
N SER A 176 1.17 23.71 -30.46
CA SER A 176 1.18 23.79 -29.01
C SER A 176 2.23 22.90 -28.34
N GLU A 177 3.18 22.38 -29.11
CA GLU A 177 4.23 21.50 -28.60
C GLU A 177 5.29 22.25 -27.80
N MET A 178 5.65 21.70 -26.63
CA MET A 178 6.77 22.20 -25.83
C MET A 178 7.58 21.06 -25.24
N PRO A 179 8.89 21.24 -25.01
CA PRO A 179 9.69 20.26 -24.29
C PRO A 179 9.21 20.12 -22.84
N ILE A 180 9.11 18.90 -22.32
CA ILE A 180 8.75 18.67 -20.92
C ILE A 180 9.71 19.31 -19.93
N THR A 181 10.95 19.55 -20.36
CA THR A 181 12.00 20.23 -19.59
C THR A 181 11.69 21.68 -19.27
N ASP A 182 10.72 22.28 -19.94
CA ASP A 182 10.23 23.63 -19.63
C ASP A 182 9.25 23.64 -18.44
N LEU A 183 8.79 22.47 -18.01
CA LEU A 183 7.92 22.29 -16.85
C LEU A 183 8.64 21.53 -15.71
N ILE A 184 9.47 20.54 -16.04
CA ILE A 184 10.02 19.60 -15.06
C ILE A 184 11.51 19.34 -15.32
N ALA A 185 12.32 19.50 -14.26
CA ALA A 185 13.74 19.13 -14.27
C ALA A 185 13.90 17.64 -13.95
N PHE A 186 14.73 16.94 -14.73
CA PHE A 186 15.06 15.52 -14.58
C PHE A 186 16.44 15.39 -13.97
N GLY A 187 16.54 14.80 -12.76
CA GLY A 187 17.78 14.68 -12.01
C GLY A 187 18.36 16.01 -11.54
N PRO A 188 17.56 16.90 -10.89
CA PRO A 188 18.02 18.21 -10.45
C PRO A 188 19.20 18.08 -9.50
N LYS A 189 20.19 18.97 -9.62
CA LYS A 189 21.35 19.00 -8.75
C LYS A 189 20.98 19.60 -7.39
N LEU A 190 21.31 18.92 -6.31
CA LEU A 190 21.19 19.38 -4.93
C LEU A 190 22.53 19.35 -4.21
N GLY A 191 22.68 20.20 -3.20
CA GLY A 191 23.79 20.19 -2.28
C GLY A 191 23.94 18.86 -1.53
N LYS A 192 25.00 18.69 -0.76
CA LYS A 192 25.12 17.52 0.12
C LYS A 192 24.09 17.61 1.25
N PRO A 193 23.53 16.48 1.71
CA PRO A 193 22.74 16.47 2.94
C PRO A 193 23.54 17.07 4.10
N ALA A 194 22.89 17.85 4.95
CA ALA A 194 23.51 18.40 6.15
C ALA A 194 23.66 17.32 7.26
N ALA A 195 22.72 16.38 7.32
CA ALA A 195 22.77 15.27 8.27
C ALA A 195 23.78 14.21 7.81
N ALA A 196 24.51 13.61 8.77
CA ALA A 196 25.40 12.47 8.52
C ALA A 196 24.60 11.23 8.05
N GLU A 197 23.40 11.05 8.61
CA GLU A 197 22.44 10.02 8.25
C GLU A 197 21.16 10.67 7.72
N PRO A 198 21.15 11.13 6.46
CA PRO A 198 19.95 11.70 5.84
C PRO A 198 18.88 10.63 5.62
N VAL A 199 17.65 11.08 5.34
CA VAL A 199 16.58 10.21 4.86
C VAL A 199 17.06 9.44 3.64
N TYR A 200 16.85 8.14 3.65
CA TYR A 200 17.11 7.25 2.54
C TYR A 200 15.85 6.50 2.12
N VAL A 201 15.51 6.60 0.82
CA VAL A 201 14.40 5.87 0.21
C VAL A 201 14.97 4.80 -0.72
N ASP A 202 14.55 3.56 -0.52
CA ASP A 202 14.88 2.44 -1.42
C ASP A 202 13.76 2.13 -2.42
N MET A 203 14.01 1.18 -3.33
CA MET A 203 13.05 0.79 -4.36
C MET A 203 11.81 0.07 -3.77
N ALA A 204 11.94 -0.58 -2.62
CA ALA A 204 10.82 -1.28 -1.99
C ALA A 204 9.77 -0.30 -1.44
N ALA A 205 10.21 0.90 -1.03
CA ALA A 205 9.37 1.95 -0.48
C ALA A 205 8.44 2.59 -1.53
N LEU A 206 8.79 2.55 -2.83
CA LEU A 206 7.92 3.09 -3.88
C LEU A 206 6.75 2.15 -4.17
N GLN A 207 5.56 2.73 -4.25
CA GLN A 207 4.33 2.03 -4.56
C GLN A 207 4.00 2.11 -6.06
N THR A 208 3.11 1.25 -6.53
CA THR A 208 2.65 1.20 -7.92
C THR A 208 1.32 1.92 -8.14
N SER A 209 0.60 2.21 -7.06
CA SER A 209 -0.78 2.71 -7.10
C SER A 209 -1.03 3.95 -6.25
N ARG A 210 -0.04 4.42 -5.47
CA ARG A 210 -0.20 5.55 -4.54
C ARG A 210 1.01 6.46 -4.56
N ALA A 211 0.78 7.77 -4.30
CA ALA A 211 1.81 8.79 -4.23
C ALA A 211 2.68 8.66 -2.97
N GLY A 212 2.10 8.28 -1.85
CA GLY A 212 2.78 8.21 -0.56
C GLY A 212 3.96 7.23 -0.55
N ILE A 213 5.01 7.60 0.18
CA ILE A 213 6.18 6.76 0.45
C ILE A 213 6.06 6.26 1.90
N PRO A 214 5.56 5.03 2.12
CA PRO A 214 5.16 4.57 3.46
C PRO A 214 6.34 4.30 4.40
N SER A 215 7.56 4.10 3.86
CA SER A 215 8.72 3.75 4.67
C SER A 215 10.01 4.36 4.14
N TRP A 216 10.88 4.74 5.04
CA TRP A 216 12.24 5.20 4.77
C TRP A 216 13.13 4.90 5.98
N THR A 217 14.43 5.02 5.77
CA THR A 217 15.42 4.85 6.85
C THR A 217 16.32 6.08 6.92
N ARG A 218 17.00 6.26 8.04
CA ARG A 218 18.12 7.21 8.13
C ARG A 218 19.41 6.41 8.11
N ARG A 219 20.30 6.73 7.19
CA ARG A 219 21.60 6.06 7.08
C ARG A 219 22.60 6.90 6.31
N GLU A 220 23.89 6.63 6.52
CA GLU A 220 24.96 7.19 5.71
C GLU A 220 24.81 6.72 4.24
N PRO A 221 24.66 7.64 3.27
CA PRO A 221 24.45 7.29 1.88
C PRO A 221 25.80 6.97 1.21
N LYS A 222 25.87 5.85 0.49
CA LYS A 222 27.03 5.51 -0.34
C LYS A 222 26.99 6.22 -1.69
N SER A 223 25.82 6.28 -2.33
CA SER A 223 25.54 6.93 -3.62
C SER A 223 24.03 7.04 -3.81
N GLY A 224 23.61 7.87 -4.76
CA GLY A 224 22.20 7.99 -5.16
C GLY A 224 21.82 9.42 -5.50
N PRO A 225 20.72 9.61 -6.23
CA PRO A 225 20.17 10.94 -6.50
C PRO A 225 19.65 11.56 -5.20
N ARG A 226 19.79 12.89 -5.12
CA ARG A 226 19.31 13.67 -3.99
C ARG A 226 17.95 14.23 -4.29
N PHE A 227 17.12 14.30 -3.26
CA PHE A 227 15.77 14.81 -3.38
C PHE A 227 15.38 15.64 -2.15
N MET A 228 14.30 16.39 -2.26
CA MET A 228 13.70 17.19 -1.20
C MET A 228 12.17 17.13 -1.30
N ASN A 229 11.44 17.71 -0.34
CA ASN A 229 9.99 17.83 -0.45
C ASN A 229 9.56 18.51 -1.75
N GLY A 230 8.50 18.01 -2.38
CA GLY A 230 8.02 18.44 -3.68
C GLY A 230 8.62 17.67 -4.88
N ASP A 231 9.60 16.82 -4.65
CA ASP A 231 10.16 15.98 -5.73
C ASP A 231 9.35 14.68 -5.91
N THR A 232 9.39 14.16 -7.12
CA THR A 232 8.89 12.83 -7.46
C THR A 232 10.04 11.88 -7.70
N LEU A 233 10.00 10.72 -7.06
CA LEU A 233 10.95 9.63 -7.25
C LEU A 233 10.33 8.63 -8.24
N MET A 234 10.90 8.49 -9.43
CA MET A 234 10.47 7.55 -10.45
C MET A 234 11.49 6.43 -10.61
N ALA A 235 11.05 5.17 -10.59
CA ALA A 235 11.93 4.05 -10.92
C ALA A 235 12.40 4.13 -12.36
N ARG A 236 13.68 3.78 -12.62
CA ARG A 236 14.30 3.82 -13.95
C ARG A 236 14.68 2.44 -14.51
N ILE A 237 14.45 1.38 -13.76
CA ILE A 237 14.92 0.01 -14.05
C ILE A 237 13.75 -0.96 -14.22
N THR A 238 13.92 -1.97 -15.09
CA THR A 238 13.02 -3.14 -15.18
C THR A 238 13.02 -3.97 -13.89
N PRO A 239 11.89 -4.56 -13.45
CA PRO A 239 10.52 -4.33 -13.92
C PRO A 239 9.83 -3.15 -13.22
N CYS A 240 10.56 -2.38 -12.38
CA CYS A 240 9.98 -1.38 -11.49
C CYS A 240 9.35 -0.20 -12.26
N LEU A 241 10.01 0.28 -13.33
CA LEU A 241 9.44 1.31 -14.21
C LEU A 241 8.19 0.79 -14.94
N GLU A 242 8.24 -0.42 -15.47
CA GLU A 242 7.12 -1.08 -16.16
C GLU A 242 5.91 -1.24 -15.24
N ASN A 243 6.16 -1.54 -13.95
CA ASN A 243 5.13 -1.64 -12.92
C ASN A 243 4.66 -0.27 -12.39
N GLY A 244 5.25 0.85 -12.84
CA GLY A 244 4.87 2.19 -12.45
C GLY A 244 5.27 2.60 -11.03
N LYS A 245 6.35 2.03 -10.47
CA LYS A 245 6.87 2.42 -9.16
C LYS A 245 7.30 3.87 -9.15
N THR A 246 6.54 4.69 -8.41
CA THR A 246 6.70 6.14 -8.32
C THR A 246 6.27 6.60 -6.92
N GLY A 247 6.90 7.63 -6.36
CA GLY A 247 6.49 8.20 -5.09
C GLY A 247 6.72 9.72 -5.06
N TYR A 248 5.83 10.45 -4.40
CA TYR A 248 5.95 11.89 -4.17
C TYR A 248 6.49 12.17 -2.77
N VAL A 249 7.49 13.04 -2.68
CA VAL A 249 8.16 13.34 -1.42
C VAL A 249 7.48 14.53 -0.73
N ASN A 250 6.87 14.30 0.42
CA ASN A 250 6.20 15.32 1.22
C ASN A 250 6.31 15.09 2.74
N PHE A 251 7.22 14.20 3.15
CA PHE A 251 7.31 13.69 4.53
C PHE A 251 8.58 14.11 5.28
N MET A 252 9.48 14.83 4.64
CA MET A 252 10.73 15.29 5.25
C MET A 252 10.54 16.64 5.94
N GLU A 253 11.52 17.03 6.77
CA GLU A 253 11.60 18.36 7.34
C GLU A 253 11.87 19.42 6.26
N ASP A 254 11.49 20.66 6.53
CA ASP A 254 11.70 21.76 5.58
C ASP A 254 13.20 21.98 5.30
N GLY A 255 13.54 21.98 4.02
CA GLY A 255 14.92 22.15 3.56
C GLY A 255 15.80 20.91 3.75
N GLU A 256 15.27 19.80 4.28
CA GLU A 256 16.03 18.56 4.39
C GLU A 256 16.31 17.98 3.00
N ILE A 257 17.52 17.42 2.81
CA ILE A 257 17.91 16.73 1.59
C ILE A 257 18.04 15.25 1.89
N GLY A 258 17.26 14.45 1.19
CA GLY A 258 17.32 12.98 1.22
C GLY A 258 18.18 12.42 0.09
N VAL A 259 18.43 11.12 0.15
CA VAL A 259 19.13 10.33 -0.87
C VAL A 259 18.32 9.12 -1.25
N GLY A 260 18.18 8.84 -2.53
CA GLY A 260 17.41 7.70 -3.05
C GLY A 260 18.29 6.59 -3.60
N SER A 261 17.64 5.46 -3.91
CA SER A 261 18.25 4.40 -4.69
C SER A 261 18.87 4.96 -5.98
N THR A 262 20.02 4.43 -6.41
CA THR A 262 20.64 4.76 -7.70
C THR A 262 19.75 4.44 -8.90
N GLU A 263 18.72 3.65 -8.68
CA GLU A 263 17.73 3.26 -9.68
C GLU A 263 16.50 4.20 -9.72
N PHE A 264 16.66 5.44 -9.21
CA PHE A 264 15.65 6.51 -9.35
C PHE A 264 16.11 7.59 -10.34
N ILE A 265 15.12 8.17 -11.03
CA ILE A 265 15.19 9.51 -11.59
C ILE A 265 14.35 10.41 -10.68
N VAL A 266 14.93 11.50 -10.22
CA VAL A 266 14.22 12.54 -9.46
C VAL A 266 13.63 13.53 -10.45
N LEU A 267 12.35 13.77 -10.36
CA LEU A 267 11.62 14.77 -11.15
C LEU A 267 11.25 15.93 -10.22
N ARG A 268 11.51 17.16 -10.66
CA ARG A 268 11.17 18.39 -9.93
C ARG A 268 10.47 19.35 -10.85
N SER A 269 9.28 19.78 -10.49
CA SER A 269 8.59 20.86 -11.16
C SER A 269 9.40 22.17 -11.06
N LEU A 270 9.46 22.93 -12.15
CA LEU A 270 10.17 24.21 -12.19
C LEU A 270 9.39 25.29 -11.39
N PRO A 271 10.05 26.39 -10.99
CA PRO A 271 9.38 27.49 -10.32
C PRO A 271 8.17 27.98 -11.09
N GLY A 272 7.02 28.10 -10.42
CA GLY A 272 5.75 28.47 -11.01
C GLY A 272 4.91 27.31 -11.56
N VAL A 273 5.48 26.10 -11.60
CA VAL A 273 4.76 24.86 -11.98
C VAL A 273 4.39 24.11 -10.68
N PRO A 274 3.14 23.62 -10.54
CA PRO A 274 2.75 22.82 -9.38
C PRO A 274 3.67 21.63 -9.14
N SER A 275 4.13 21.43 -7.90
CA SER A 275 5.09 20.36 -7.59
C SER A 275 4.53 18.97 -7.86
N GLU A 276 3.23 18.77 -7.64
CA GLU A 276 2.50 17.53 -7.83
C GLU A 276 2.39 17.13 -9.31
N LEU A 277 2.57 18.09 -10.25
CA LEU A 277 2.53 17.82 -11.69
C LEU A 277 3.56 16.75 -12.07
N SER A 278 4.76 16.79 -11.48
CA SER A 278 5.83 15.82 -11.74
C SER A 278 5.41 14.38 -11.39
N TYR A 279 4.57 14.21 -10.35
CA TYR A 279 4.05 12.90 -9.98
C TYR A 279 3.06 12.36 -11.00
N PHE A 280 2.10 13.18 -11.43
CA PHE A 280 1.10 12.75 -12.41
C PHE A 280 1.72 12.50 -13.78
N LEU A 281 2.72 13.30 -14.20
CA LEU A 281 3.48 13.01 -15.40
C LEU A 281 4.19 11.65 -15.32
N ALA A 282 4.89 11.37 -14.23
CA ALA A 282 5.61 10.10 -14.06
C ALA A 282 4.67 8.87 -14.10
N ARG A 283 3.39 9.08 -13.83
CA ARG A 283 2.34 8.05 -13.89
C ARG A 283 1.55 8.05 -15.21
N ASP A 284 1.72 9.08 -16.02
CA ASP A 284 1.04 9.15 -17.33
C ASP A 284 1.44 7.97 -18.21
N PRO A 285 0.48 7.25 -18.82
CA PRO A 285 0.76 6.08 -19.62
C PRO A 285 1.67 6.35 -20.83
N ARG A 286 1.50 7.49 -21.52
CA ARG A 286 2.31 7.86 -22.69
C ARG A 286 3.73 8.21 -22.29
N PHE A 287 3.91 9.03 -21.27
CA PHE A 287 5.25 9.34 -20.75
C PHE A 287 5.97 8.07 -20.27
N ARG A 288 5.27 7.20 -19.54
CA ARG A 288 5.85 5.94 -19.08
C ARG A 288 6.22 5.01 -20.25
N GLU A 289 5.38 4.91 -21.27
CA GLU A 289 5.69 4.16 -22.48
C GLU A 289 6.92 4.73 -23.20
N HIS A 290 7.02 6.07 -23.33
CA HIS A 290 8.22 6.73 -23.83
C HIS A 290 9.46 6.35 -23.04
N ALA A 291 9.41 6.43 -21.72
CA ALA A 291 10.52 6.06 -20.86
C ALA A 291 10.91 4.57 -21.01
N ILE A 292 9.95 3.66 -21.12
CA ILE A 292 10.18 2.23 -21.33
C ILE A 292 10.81 1.97 -22.71
N ARG A 293 10.34 2.61 -23.78
CA ARG A 293 10.91 2.46 -25.12
C ARG A 293 12.37 2.91 -25.22
N ASN A 294 12.78 3.85 -24.38
CA ASN A 294 14.14 4.38 -24.32
C ASN A 294 15.04 3.67 -23.31
N MET A 295 14.60 2.53 -22.76
CA MET A 295 15.43 1.70 -21.88
C MET A 295 16.52 0.99 -22.64
N VAL A 296 17.75 1.01 -22.11
CA VAL A 296 18.91 0.31 -22.66
C VAL A 296 19.51 -0.65 -21.62
N GLY A 297 20.12 -1.73 -22.07
CA GLY A 297 20.78 -2.72 -21.21
C GLY A 297 20.44 -4.18 -21.56
N SER A 298 20.98 -5.11 -20.77
CA SER A 298 20.68 -6.53 -20.93
C SER A 298 19.28 -6.88 -20.44
N SER A 299 18.72 -7.96 -20.97
CA SER A 299 17.40 -8.48 -20.55
C SER A 299 17.30 -8.59 -19.01
N GLY A 300 16.23 -8.03 -18.44
CA GLY A 300 15.96 -8.03 -17.00
C GLY A 300 16.74 -6.98 -16.19
N ARG A 301 17.62 -6.16 -16.82
CA ARG A 301 18.35 -5.04 -16.19
C ARG A 301 18.44 -3.81 -17.07
N GLN A 302 17.40 -3.55 -17.83
CA GLN A 302 17.31 -2.35 -18.67
C GLN A 302 17.04 -1.12 -17.79
N ARG A 303 17.57 0.03 -18.21
CA ARG A 303 17.42 1.33 -17.54
C ARG A 303 17.22 2.43 -18.55
N VAL A 304 16.38 3.41 -18.20
CA VAL A 304 16.29 4.67 -18.91
C VAL A 304 17.19 5.71 -18.22
N SER A 305 17.89 6.54 -19.01
CA SER A 305 18.62 7.69 -18.47
C SER A 305 17.67 8.86 -18.18
N ALA A 306 18.07 9.80 -17.32
CA ALA A 306 17.31 11.02 -17.10
C ALA A 306 17.24 11.86 -18.39
N ALA A 307 18.30 11.87 -19.21
CA ALA A 307 18.33 12.58 -20.49
C ALA A 307 17.38 11.97 -21.51
N ASP A 308 17.35 10.63 -21.64
CA ASP A 308 16.43 9.95 -22.57
C ASP A 308 14.98 10.12 -22.13
N ALA A 309 14.70 10.00 -20.82
CA ALA A 309 13.36 10.23 -20.28
C ALA A 309 12.87 11.67 -20.49
N SER A 310 13.78 12.65 -20.38
CA SER A 310 13.45 14.07 -20.56
C SER A 310 13.31 14.50 -22.02
N ASN A 311 13.74 13.68 -22.99
CA ASN A 311 13.53 13.92 -24.42
C ASN A 311 12.10 13.59 -24.83
N TYR A 312 11.16 14.33 -24.26
CA TYR A 312 9.73 14.14 -24.40
C TYR A 312 9.03 15.48 -24.59
N SER A 313 8.15 15.54 -25.55
CA SER A 313 7.33 16.72 -25.81
C SER A 313 5.92 16.51 -25.31
N VAL A 314 5.35 17.58 -24.80
CA VAL A 314 3.96 17.65 -24.31
C VAL A 314 3.23 18.80 -24.98
N ARG A 315 1.92 18.78 -24.92
CA ARG A 315 1.11 19.95 -25.24
C ARG A 315 1.32 21.02 -24.19
N SER A 316 1.47 22.29 -24.60
CA SER A 316 1.55 23.43 -23.69
C SER A 316 0.23 23.57 -22.90
N PRO A 317 0.22 23.47 -21.58
CA PRO A 317 -0.99 23.59 -20.80
C PRO A 317 -1.44 25.06 -20.72
N ASP A 318 -2.74 25.27 -20.62
CA ASP A 318 -3.29 26.59 -20.28
C ASP A 318 -2.85 27.00 -18.88
N THR A 319 -2.38 28.23 -18.73
CA THR A 319 -1.81 28.73 -17.47
C THR A 319 -2.84 28.81 -16.33
N GLU A 320 -4.09 29.16 -16.62
CA GLU A 320 -5.15 29.24 -15.61
C GLU A 320 -5.57 27.84 -15.16
N GLN A 321 -5.70 26.91 -16.11
CA GLN A 321 -5.99 25.50 -15.80
C GLN A 321 -4.86 24.86 -15.00
N LEU A 322 -3.59 25.11 -15.35
CA LEU A 322 -2.44 24.63 -14.60
C LEU A 322 -2.40 25.17 -13.17
N ALA A 323 -2.69 26.46 -12.98
CA ALA A 323 -2.77 27.07 -11.64
C ALA A 323 -3.94 26.51 -10.82
N ALA A 324 -5.11 26.30 -11.44
CA ALA A 324 -6.27 25.68 -10.80
C ALA A 324 -5.95 24.23 -10.36
N PHE A 325 -5.36 23.44 -11.25
CA PHE A 325 -4.87 22.11 -10.92
C PHE A 325 -3.91 22.12 -9.73
N GLY A 326 -2.93 23.03 -9.73
CA GLY A 326 -1.95 23.14 -8.65
C GLY A 326 -2.60 23.42 -7.29
N LYS A 327 -3.58 24.33 -7.24
CA LYS A 327 -4.32 24.62 -6.02
C LYS A 327 -5.10 23.41 -5.50
N GLU A 328 -5.77 22.69 -6.38
CA GLU A 328 -6.54 21.48 -6.04
C GLU A 328 -5.60 20.34 -5.61
N ALA A 329 -4.52 20.10 -6.35
CA ALA A 329 -3.55 19.05 -6.07
C ALA A 329 -2.83 19.28 -4.75
N SER A 330 -2.36 20.50 -4.49
CA SER A 330 -1.68 20.83 -3.23
C SER A 330 -2.59 20.61 -2.01
N ALA A 331 -3.85 21.04 -2.08
CA ALA A 331 -4.81 20.82 -1.01
C ALA A 331 -5.09 19.31 -0.78
N ALA A 332 -5.27 18.55 -1.85
CA ALA A 332 -5.50 17.11 -1.78
C ALA A 332 -4.29 16.36 -1.22
N PHE A 333 -3.06 16.68 -1.68
CA PHE A 333 -1.84 16.05 -1.17
C PHE A 333 -1.57 16.38 0.30
N ALA A 334 -1.88 17.61 0.74
CA ALA A 334 -1.81 17.97 2.16
C ALA A 334 -2.79 17.14 2.99
N HIS A 335 -4.02 16.95 2.51
CA HIS A 335 -5.01 16.10 3.19
C HIS A 335 -4.62 14.62 3.17
N MET A 336 -4.15 14.09 2.04
CA MET A 336 -3.65 12.72 1.94
C MET A 336 -2.51 12.46 2.92
N LYS A 337 -1.56 13.40 3.08
CA LYS A 337 -0.50 13.34 4.09
C LYS A 337 -1.06 13.26 5.51
N SER A 338 -2.09 14.06 5.83
CA SER A 338 -2.77 14.01 7.13
C SER A 338 -3.42 12.65 7.39
N LEU A 339 -4.16 12.12 6.41
CA LEU A 339 -4.81 10.81 6.48
C LEU A 339 -3.78 9.68 6.65
N GLU A 340 -2.63 9.76 5.98
CA GLU A 340 -1.55 8.79 6.13
C GLU A 340 -0.93 8.85 7.54
N SER A 341 -0.73 10.04 8.09
CA SER A 341 -0.24 10.22 9.46
C SER A 341 -1.22 9.65 10.48
N GLU A 342 -2.52 9.95 10.33
CA GLU A 342 -3.58 9.40 11.17
C GLU A 342 -3.60 7.86 11.09
N SER A 343 -3.54 7.29 9.89
CA SER A 343 -3.53 5.85 9.68
C SER A 343 -2.34 5.17 10.36
N ARG A 344 -1.15 5.79 10.35
CA ARG A 344 0.03 5.27 11.08
C ARG A 344 -0.18 5.28 12.60
N THR A 345 -0.78 6.34 13.13
CA THR A 345 -1.11 6.44 14.55
C THR A 345 -2.12 5.36 14.94
N LEU A 346 -3.20 5.21 14.17
CA LEU A 346 -4.23 4.19 14.39
C LEU A 346 -3.66 2.76 14.30
N ALA A 347 -2.80 2.50 13.32
CA ALA A 347 -2.14 1.18 13.19
C ALA A 347 -1.23 0.89 14.39
N THR A 348 -0.44 1.87 14.83
CA THR A 348 0.42 1.72 16.03
C THR A 348 -0.42 1.46 17.28
N LEU A 349 -1.53 2.18 17.44
CA LEU A 349 -2.45 2.01 18.55
C LEU A 349 -3.09 0.62 18.52
N ARG A 350 -3.63 0.19 17.39
CA ARG A 350 -4.17 -1.15 17.18
C ARG A 350 -3.15 -2.23 17.54
N ASP A 351 -1.95 -2.15 16.98
CA ASP A 351 -0.89 -3.16 17.17
C ASP A 351 -0.39 -3.21 18.63
N THR A 352 -0.52 -2.09 19.35
CA THR A 352 -0.21 -2.04 20.80
C THR A 352 -1.33 -2.64 21.64
N LEU A 353 -2.60 -2.36 21.29
CA LEU A 353 -3.75 -2.85 22.04
C LEU A 353 -4.06 -4.32 21.76
N LEU A 354 -3.83 -4.78 20.54
CA LEU A 354 -4.18 -6.13 20.08
C LEU A 354 -3.66 -7.24 21.01
N PRO A 355 -2.36 -7.40 21.29
CA PRO A 355 -1.87 -8.47 22.16
C PRO A 355 -2.36 -8.32 23.59
N GLN A 356 -2.65 -7.11 24.07
CA GLN A 356 -3.13 -6.87 25.41
C GLN A 356 -4.60 -7.26 25.57
N LEU A 357 -5.43 -6.93 24.59
CA LEU A 357 -6.83 -7.33 24.52
C LEU A 357 -6.96 -8.84 24.30
N MET A 358 -6.17 -9.42 23.38
CA MET A 358 -6.18 -10.85 23.08
C MET A 358 -5.65 -11.74 24.20
N SER A 359 -4.94 -11.18 25.17
CA SER A 359 -4.48 -11.89 26.38
C SER A 359 -5.30 -11.58 27.63
N GLY A 360 -6.31 -10.70 27.55
CA GLY A 360 -7.09 -10.23 28.68
C GLY A 360 -6.30 -9.38 29.70
N ARG A 361 -5.12 -8.87 29.33
CA ARG A 361 -4.29 -7.99 30.18
C ARG A 361 -4.89 -6.61 30.37
N ILE A 362 -5.59 -6.11 29.37
CA ILE A 362 -6.34 -4.85 29.42
C ILE A 362 -7.83 -5.13 29.21
N ARG A 363 -8.69 -4.38 29.89
CA ARG A 363 -10.14 -4.46 29.67
C ARG A 363 -10.54 -3.59 28.48
N VAL A 364 -11.62 -3.96 27.82
CA VAL A 364 -12.17 -3.21 26.68
C VAL A 364 -12.40 -1.74 27.04
N LYS A 365 -13.01 -1.44 28.19
CA LYS A 365 -13.22 -0.05 28.65
C LYS A 365 -11.95 0.78 28.82
N ASP A 366 -10.86 0.14 29.21
CA ASP A 366 -9.57 0.83 29.36
C ASP A 366 -8.94 1.06 27.99
N ALA A 367 -9.14 0.13 27.04
CA ALA A 367 -8.71 0.29 25.65
C ALA A 367 -9.53 1.38 24.93
N GLU A 368 -10.85 1.43 25.10
CA GLU A 368 -11.73 2.49 24.57
C GLU A 368 -11.25 3.87 25.02
N LYS A 369 -10.93 4.05 26.29
CA LYS A 369 -10.40 5.32 26.81
C LYS A 369 -9.06 5.69 26.17
N ILE A 370 -8.15 4.72 25.97
CA ILE A 370 -6.87 4.97 25.30
C ILE A 370 -7.13 5.41 23.84
N VAL A 371 -8.09 4.81 23.15
CA VAL A 371 -8.47 5.21 21.78
C VAL A 371 -9.04 6.64 21.79
N GLU A 372 -9.97 6.96 22.66
CA GLU A 372 -10.55 8.32 22.79
C GLU A 372 -9.51 9.40 23.05
N ASP A 373 -8.47 9.11 23.83
CA ASP A 373 -7.39 10.05 24.15
C ASP A 373 -6.43 10.30 22.95
N HIS A 374 -6.50 9.48 21.88
CA HIS A 374 -5.56 9.53 20.73
C HIS A 374 -6.24 9.84 19.38
N VAL A 375 -7.55 9.81 19.31
CA VAL A 375 -8.38 10.06 18.11
C VAL A 375 -9.26 11.28 18.32
#